data_39e33117115daf457842958c6c13d1eb
#
_entry.id   39e33117115daf457842958c6c13d1eb
#
_cell.length_a   1.000
_cell.length_b   1.000
_cell.length_c   1.000
_cell.angle_alpha   90.00
_cell.angle_beta   90.00
_cell.angle_gamma   90.00
#
_symmetry.space_group_name_H-M   'P 1'
#
loop_
_entity.id
_entity.type
_entity.pdbx_description
1 polymer ?
#
loop_
_entity_poly.entity_id
_entity_poly.type
_entity_poly.pdbx_seq_one_letter_code
_entity_poly.pdbx_strand_id
1 'polypeptide(L)'
;MNRRDGIVMNEIMLRAENIERTYHAGSVDVPALKNCTLEFGQGEFTAIIGKSGSGKSTLLRILGSVDEPDTGSVTIAGKKITGMKDKELSEFRRRNIGYIYQDYSLFPEFTAYENVVMPILIDGKKPDEKEVDDLLEELGISHCRNKFPSQMSGGEQQRVAIARALITHPAVILADE
;
A
#
# COMPACT_ATOMS: atom_id res chain seq x y z
N MET A 1 -0.90 -16.07 -26.66
CA MET A 1 0.57 -16.01 -26.63
C MET A 1 1.01 -15.32 -27.92
N ASN A 2 1.07 -14.00 -27.92
CA ASN A 2 1.45 -13.20 -29.09
C ASN A 2 2.89 -12.73 -28.88
N ARG A 3 3.84 -13.40 -29.52
CA ARG A 3 5.22 -12.93 -29.64
C ARG A 3 5.28 -11.97 -30.83
N ARG A 4 5.42 -10.67 -30.57
CA ARG A 4 6.08 -9.73 -31.46
C ARG A 4 7.30 -9.18 -30.73
N ASP A 5 8.46 -9.45 -31.25
CA ASP A 5 9.75 -8.80 -30.98
C ASP A 5 10.25 -8.84 -29.51
N GLY A 6 10.38 -10.02 -28.90
CA GLY A 6 11.29 -10.22 -27.73
C GLY A 6 11.02 -9.40 -26.47
N ILE A 7 10.06 -8.50 -26.45
CA ILE A 7 9.63 -7.74 -25.28
C ILE A 7 8.46 -8.49 -24.66
N VAL A 8 8.70 -9.11 -23.51
CA VAL A 8 7.62 -9.55 -22.63
C VAL A 8 6.93 -8.27 -22.17
N MET A 9 5.79 -7.92 -22.76
CA MET A 9 4.95 -6.85 -22.23
C MET A 9 4.41 -7.35 -20.89
N ASN A 10 5.00 -6.92 -19.77
CA ASN A 10 4.45 -7.16 -18.46
C ASN A 10 3.04 -6.55 -18.40
N GLU A 11 2.08 -7.32 -17.89
CA GLU A 11 0.73 -6.82 -17.67
C GLU A 11 0.81 -5.59 -16.74
N ILE A 12 0.17 -4.49 -17.13
CA ILE A 12 0.16 -3.27 -16.32
C ILE A 12 -0.68 -3.55 -15.07
N MET A 13 -0.02 -3.55 -13.92
CA MET A 13 -0.63 -3.82 -12.64
C MET A 13 -1.21 -2.55 -12.00
N LEU A 14 -0.49 -1.42 -12.14
CA LEU A 14 -0.94 -0.12 -11.65
C LEU A 14 -0.73 0.94 -12.71
N ARG A 15 -1.76 1.75 -12.96
CA ARG A 15 -1.72 2.90 -13.87
C ARG A 15 -2.32 4.11 -13.18
N ALA A 16 -1.61 5.23 -13.22
CA ALA A 16 -2.08 6.55 -12.85
C ALA A 16 -2.07 7.45 -14.09
N GLU A 17 -3.16 8.13 -14.39
CA GLU A 17 -3.30 8.95 -15.59
C GLU A 17 -3.72 10.37 -15.22
N ASN A 18 -2.91 11.36 -15.63
CA ASN A 18 -3.17 12.80 -15.48
C ASN A 18 -3.55 13.21 -14.04
N ILE A 19 -2.89 12.62 -13.05
CA ILE A 19 -3.15 12.91 -11.63
C ILE A 19 -2.72 14.33 -11.29
N GLU A 20 -3.65 15.08 -10.75
CA GLU A 20 -3.39 16.38 -10.14
C GLU A 20 -3.88 16.41 -8.70
N ARG A 21 -3.15 17.10 -7.83
CA ARG A 21 -3.53 17.31 -6.45
C ARG A 21 -3.00 18.63 -5.93
N THR A 22 -3.89 19.47 -5.42
CA THR A 22 -3.57 20.74 -4.77
C THR A 22 -4.16 20.75 -3.36
N TYR A 23 -3.33 21.03 -2.38
CA TYR A 23 -3.79 21.23 -1.00
C TYR A 23 -4.09 22.69 -0.74
N HIS A 24 -5.23 22.98 -0.13
CA HIS A 24 -5.66 24.32 0.23
C HIS A 24 -5.38 24.58 1.71
N ALA A 25 -4.38 25.42 2.00
CA ALA A 25 -4.00 25.82 3.36
C ALA A 25 -4.39 27.29 3.60
N GLY A 26 -5.62 27.52 4.04
CA GLY A 26 -6.17 28.86 4.18
C GLY A 26 -6.26 29.58 2.84
N SER A 27 -5.48 30.65 2.66
CA SER A 27 -5.43 31.44 1.40
C SER A 27 -4.31 30.99 0.44
N VAL A 28 -3.59 29.92 0.77
CA VAL A 28 -2.44 29.45 -0.04
C VAL A 28 -2.78 28.11 -0.66
N ASP A 29 -2.65 28.03 -1.98
CA ASP A 29 -2.76 26.78 -2.73
C ASP A 29 -1.38 26.18 -2.93
N VAL A 30 -1.21 24.93 -2.50
CA VAL A 30 0.04 24.18 -2.62
C VAL A 30 -0.19 23.01 -3.60
N PRO A 31 0.19 23.18 -4.89
CA PRO A 31 0.09 22.10 -5.85
C PRO A 31 1.14 21.02 -5.54
N ALA A 32 0.67 19.85 -5.12
CA ALA A 32 1.52 18.70 -4.77
C ALA A 32 1.82 17.81 -5.98
N LEU A 33 0.84 17.60 -6.87
CA LEU A 33 1.00 16.84 -8.11
C LEU A 33 0.42 17.64 -9.27
N LYS A 34 1.12 17.59 -10.43
CA LYS A 34 0.73 18.27 -11.65
C LYS A 34 0.85 17.30 -12.83
N ASN A 35 -0.30 16.93 -13.41
CA ASN A 35 -0.38 16.07 -14.60
C ASN A 35 0.55 14.84 -14.55
N CYS A 36 0.50 14.12 -13.43
CA CYS A 36 1.37 12.96 -13.21
C CYS A 36 0.76 11.72 -13.87
N THR A 37 1.50 11.10 -14.80
CA THR A 37 1.10 9.86 -15.49
C THR A 37 2.21 8.83 -15.31
N LEU A 38 1.86 7.64 -14.79
CA LEU A 38 2.79 6.56 -14.46
C LEU A 38 2.13 5.20 -14.73
N GLU A 39 2.94 4.23 -15.11
CA GLU A 39 2.54 2.82 -15.27
C GLU A 39 3.57 1.91 -14.61
N PHE A 40 3.10 0.86 -13.96
CA PHE A 40 3.93 -0.15 -13.32
C PHE A 40 3.45 -1.54 -13.73
N GLY A 41 4.39 -2.37 -14.18
CA GLY A 41 4.13 -3.75 -14.60
C GLY A 41 4.03 -4.73 -13.43
N GLN A 42 3.48 -5.90 -13.71
CA GLN A 42 3.44 -6.99 -12.73
C GLN A 42 4.86 -7.44 -12.36
N GLY A 43 5.13 -7.60 -11.06
CA GLY A 43 6.43 -8.02 -10.54
C GLY A 43 7.52 -6.95 -10.64
N GLU A 44 7.17 -5.71 -10.98
CA GLU A 44 8.11 -4.61 -11.05
C GLU A 44 8.40 -4.07 -9.64
N PHE A 45 9.67 -3.80 -9.35
CA PHE A 45 10.12 -3.08 -8.16
C PHE A 45 10.61 -1.70 -8.58
N THR A 46 9.89 -0.65 -8.14
CA THR A 46 10.17 0.74 -8.53
C THR A 46 10.44 1.61 -7.31
N ALA A 47 11.50 2.42 -7.34
CA ALA A 47 11.79 3.43 -6.35
C ALA A 47 11.43 4.82 -6.86
N ILE A 48 10.57 5.54 -6.10
CA ILE A 48 10.23 6.94 -6.37
C ILE A 48 11.18 7.82 -5.57
N ILE A 49 12.10 8.50 -6.24
CA ILE A 49 13.11 9.35 -5.62
C ILE A 49 12.83 10.84 -5.89
N GLY A 50 13.19 11.69 -4.94
CA GLY A 50 13.02 13.14 -5.06
C GLY A 50 13.26 13.87 -3.74
N LYS A 51 13.41 15.18 -3.80
CA LYS A 51 13.59 16.04 -2.62
C LYS A 51 12.38 15.96 -1.67
N SER A 52 12.59 16.30 -0.39
CA SER A 52 11.46 16.49 0.53
C SER A 52 10.47 17.52 -0.03
N GLY A 53 9.17 17.25 0.13
CA GLY A 53 8.10 18.09 -0.42
C GLY A 53 7.86 17.98 -1.93
N SER A 54 8.49 17.02 -2.65
CA SER A 54 8.26 16.82 -4.10
C SER A 54 6.99 16.04 -4.44
N GLY A 55 6.12 15.74 -3.48
CA GLY A 55 4.85 15.06 -3.71
C GLY A 55 4.88 13.54 -3.67
N LYS A 56 6.00 12.88 -3.29
CA LYS A 56 6.12 11.41 -3.25
C LYS A 56 5.05 10.74 -2.37
N SER A 57 4.94 11.15 -1.12
CA SER A 57 3.92 10.62 -0.19
C SER A 57 2.50 10.94 -0.65
N THR A 58 2.27 12.12 -1.26
CA THR A 58 0.97 12.47 -1.88
C THR A 58 0.64 11.51 -3.01
N LEU A 59 1.61 11.21 -3.88
CA LEU A 59 1.43 10.24 -4.96
C LEU A 59 1.11 8.85 -4.39
N LEU A 60 1.90 8.34 -3.44
CA LEU A 60 1.66 7.03 -2.82
C LEU A 60 0.28 6.96 -2.15
N ARG A 61 -0.15 8.02 -1.46
CA ARG A 61 -1.48 8.08 -0.82
C ARG A 61 -2.61 8.02 -1.85
N ILE A 62 -2.47 8.68 -3.00
CA ILE A 62 -3.45 8.62 -4.08
C ILE A 62 -3.44 7.23 -4.75
N LEU A 63 -2.27 6.67 -5.05
CA LEU A 63 -2.16 5.31 -5.59
C LEU A 63 -2.74 4.26 -4.63
N GLY A 64 -2.57 4.47 -3.32
CA GLY A 64 -3.13 3.63 -2.25
C GLY A 64 -4.60 3.89 -1.92
N SER A 65 -5.26 4.81 -2.63
CA SER A 65 -6.64 5.25 -2.33
C SER A 65 -6.85 5.74 -0.88
N VAL A 66 -5.80 6.27 -0.26
CA VAL A 66 -5.85 6.94 1.05
C VAL A 66 -6.26 8.39 0.90
N ASP A 67 -5.92 9.00 -0.24
CA ASP A 67 -6.32 10.34 -0.64
C ASP A 67 -6.92 10.30 -2.06
N GLU A 68 -7.74 11.30 -2.41
CA GLU A 68 -8.35 11.42 -3.73
C GLU A 68 -7.60 12.45 -4.58
N PRO A 69 -7.38 12.21 -5.87
CA PRO A 69 -6.87 13.24 -6.77
C PRO A 69 -7.95 14.26 -7.10
N ASP A 70 -7.55 15.51 -7.40
CA ASP A 70 -8.47 16.53 -7.88
C ASP A 70 -8.91 16.22 -9.32
N THR A 71 -7.99 15.68 -10.14
CA THR A 71 -8.26 15.20 -11.49
C THR A 71 -7.46 13.93 -11.78
N GLY A 72 -7.79 13.26 -12.87
CA GLY A 72 -7.12 12.05 -13.33
C GLY A 72 -7.75 10.76 -12.82
N SER A 73 -7.06 9.65 -12.99
CA SER A 73 -7.57 8.35 -12.58
C SER A 73 -6.47 7.37 -12.19
N VAL A 74 -6.81 6.45 -11.28
CA VAL A 74 -5.97 5.32 -10.87
C VAL A 74 -6.68 4.01 -11.20
N THR A 75 -5.94 3.10 -11.84
CA THR A 75 -6.38 1.74 -12.17
C THR A 75 -5.40 0.75 -11.56
N ILE A 76 -5.89 -0.25 -10.83
CA ILE A 76 -5.08 -1.32 -10.21
C ILE A 76 -5.68 -2.67 -10.60
N ALA A 77 -4.84 -3.60 -11.06
CA ALA A 77 -5.26 -4.93 -11.51
C ALA A 77 -6.44 -4.85 -12.51
N GLY A 78 -6.35 -3.93 -13.47
CA GLY A 78 -7.39 -3.70 -14.48
C GLY A 78 -8.67 -3.01 -14.00
N LYS A 79 -8.78 -2.68 -12.70
CA LYS A 79 -9.97 -2.03 -12.14
C LYS A 79 -9.70 -0.57 -11.80
N LYS A 80 -10.48 0.35 -12.40
CA LYS A 80 -10.43 1.78 -12.08
C LYS A 80 -10.98 2.00 -10.66
N ILE A 81 -10.14 2.53 -9.76
CA ILE A 81 -10.50 2.76 -8.36
C ILE A 81 -10.98 4.19 -8.08
N THR A 82 -10.55 5.16 -8.90
CA THR A 82 -11.01 6.55 -8.79
C THR A 82 -12.51 6.66 -9.03
N GLY A 83 -13.22 7.30 -8.11
CA GLY A 83 -14.68 7.48 -8.17
C GLY A 83 -15.49 6.25 -7.72
N MET A 84 -14.86 5.23 -7.15
CA MET A 84 -15.57 4.14 -6.47
C MET A 84 -16.30 4.67 -5.22
N LYS A 85 -17.42 4.05 -4.86
CA LYS A 85 -18.09 4.33 -3.59
C LYS A 85 -17.23 3.84 -2.42
N ASP A 86 -17.28 4.54 -1.29
CA ASP A 86 -16.45 4.28 -0.09
C ASP A 86 -16.43 2.81 0.33
N LYS A 87 -17.59 2.16 0.35
CA LYS A 87 -17.70 0.75 0.72
C LYS A 87 -16.92 -0.16 -0.24
N GLU A 88 -17.10 0.05 -1.55
CA GLU A 88 -16.43 -0.73 -2.60
C GLU A 88 -14.93 -0.47 -2.60
N LEU A 89 -14.54 0.80 -2.45
CA LEU A 89 -13.14 1.22 -2.39
C LEU A 89 -12.43 0.63 -1.16
N SER A 90 -13.07 0.65 0.01
CA SER A 90 -12.53 0.06 1.24
C SER A 90 -12.33 -1.46 1.12
N GLU A 91 -13.27 -2.16 0.49
CA GLU A 91 -13.13 -3.59 0.22
C GLU A 91 -12.02 -3.87 -0.80
N PHE A 92 -11.95 -3.09 -1.88
CA PHE A 92 -10.91 -3.20 -2.89
C PHE A 92 -9.51 -2.96 -2.29
N ARG A 93 -9.34 -1.87 -1.53
CA ARG A 93 -8.08 -1.52 -0.88
C ARG A 93 -7.59 -2.65 0.03
N ARG A 94 -8.44 -3.16 0.92
CA ARG A 94 -8.10 -4.22 1.86
C ARG A 94 -7.61 -5.50 1.19
N ARG A 95 -8.11 -5.82 0.00
CA ARG A 95 -7.80 -7.05 -0.72
C ARG A 95 -6.69 -6.94 -1.74
N ASN A 96 -6.40 -5.72 -2.22
CA ASN A 96 -5.52 -5.54 -3.38
C ASN A 96 -4.33 -4.61 -3.11
N ILE A 97 -4.32 -3.87 -2.00
CA ILE A 97 -3.29 -2.88 -1.73
C ILE A 97 -2.68 -3.15 -0.35
N GLY A 98 -1.40 -3.49 -0.31
CA GLY A 98 -0.58 -3.48 0.90
C GLY A 98 0.04 -2.10 1.06
N TYR A 99 -0.25 -1.39 2.15
CA TYR A 99 0.34 -0.08 2.42
C TYR A 99 1.23 -0.13 3.65
N ILE A 100 2.49 0.26 3.49
CA ILE A 100 3.48 0.37 4.56
C ILE A 100 3.70 1.86 4.81
N TYR A 101 3.26 2.32 6.00
CA TYR A 101 3.36 3.73 6.40
C TYR A 101 4.72 4.04 7.02
N GLN A 102 5.18 5.27 6.88
CA GLN A 102 6.42 5.77 7.45
C GLN A 102 6.47 5.65 8.99
N ASP A 103 5.35 5.85 9.66
CA ASP A 103 5.19 5.74 11.11
C ASP A 103 4.75 4.35 11.57
N TYR A 104 4.83 3.35 10.68
CA TYR A 104 4.37 1.97 10.86
C TYR A 104 2.85 1.84 11.05
N SER A 105 2.18 2.83 11.61
CA SER A 105 0.72 2.87 11.90
C SER A 105 0.20 1.55 12.51
N LEU A 106 0.93 1.02 13.50
CA LEU A 106 0.48 -0.15 14.27
C LEU A 106 -0.54 0.29 15.33
N PHE A 107 -1.49 -0.59 15.58
CA PHE A 107 -2.45 -0.42 16.69
C PHE A 107 -1.74 -0.75 18.00
N PRO A 108 -1.55 0.22 18.91
CA PRO A 108 -0.74 0.02 20.11
C PRO A 108 -1.37 -0.94 21.12
N GLU A 109 -2.70 -1.13 21.08
CA GLU A 109 -3.45 -2.04 21.92
C GLU A 109 -3.45 -3.50 21.42
N PHE A 110 -2.89 -3.75 20.24
CA PHE A 110 -2.84 -5.07 19.63
C PHE A 110 -1.40 -5.60 19.62
N THR A 111 -1.27 -6.91 19.82
CA THR A 111 -0.02 -7.62 19.64
C THR A 111 0.46 -7.57 18.19
N ALA A 112 1.70 -8.01 17.93
CA ALA A 112 2.22 -8.15 16.56
C ALA A 112 1.31 -9.06 15.72
N TYR A 113 0.92 -10.22 16.26
CA TYR A 113 -0.01 -11.14 15.60
C TYR A 113 -1.32 -10.46 15.23
N GLU A 114 -1.98 -9.80 16.21
CA GLU A 114 -3.27 -9.14 15.99
C GLU A 114 -3.17 -8.00 14.96
N ASN A 115 -2.07 -7.24 14.96
CA ASN A 115 -1.80 -6.24 13.92
C ASN A 115 -1.69 -6.87 12.53
N VAL A 116 -0.98 -8.01 12.41
CA VAL A 116 -0.78 -8.69 11.12
C VAL A 116 -2.09 -9.25 10.58
N VAL A 117 -2.90 -9.92 11.42
CA VAL A 117 -4.12 -10.58 10.96
C VAL A 117 -5.32 -9.65 10.81
N MET A 118 -5.22 -8.41 11.28
CA MET A 118 -6.33 -7.44 11.26
C MET A 118 -7.01 -7.31 9.89
N PRO A 119 -6.31 -7.16 8.76
CA PRO A 119 -6.96 -7.04 7.45
C PRO A 119 -7.80 -8.28 7.08
N ILE A 120 -7.35 -9.47 7.49
CA ILE A 120 -8.07 -10.74 7.27
C ILE A 120 -9.37 -10.76 8.09
N LEU A 121 -9.27 -10.36 9.37
CA LEU A 121 -10.42 -10.33 10.28
C LEU A 121 -11.48 -9.30 9.84
N ILE A 122 -11.05 -8.11 9.39
CA ILE A 122 -11.97 -7.08 8.84
C ILE A 122 -12.66 -7.58 7.57
N ASP A 123 -12.02 -8.47 6.78
CA ASP A 123 -12.62 -9.12 5.61
C ASP A 123 -13.58 -10.26 5.99
N GLY A 124 -13.79 -10.51 7.29
CA GLY A 124 -14.66 -11.57 7.81
C GLY A 124 -14.10 -12.99 7.65
N LYS A 125 -12.81 -13.11 7.35
CA LYS A 125 -12.12 -14.40 7.18
C LYS A 125 -11.40 -14.82 8.45
N LYS A 126 -11.05 -16.09 8.52
CA LYS A 126 -10.16 -16.61 9.58
C LYS A 126 -8.73 -16.62 9.07
N PRO A 127 -7.74 -16.15 9.88
CA PRO A 127 -6.33 -16.29 9.55
C PRO A 127 -5.92 -17.77 9.45
N ASP A 128 -5.01 -18.08 8.55
CA ASP A 128 -4.26 -19.33 8.59
C ASP A 128 -3.08 -19.14 9.53
N GLU A 129 -3.10 -19.80 10.68
CA GLU A 129 -2.07 -19.68 11.72
C GLU A 129 -0.69 -20.05 11.18
N LYS A 130 -0.62 -21.09 10.35
CA LYS A 130 0.63 -21.52 9.76
C LYS A 130 1.22 -20.47 8.82
N GLU A 131 0.40 -19.87 7.98
CA GLU A 131 0.81 -18.80 7.07
C GLU A 131 1.34 -17.58 7.84
N VAL A 132 0.65 -17.20 8.92
CA VAL A 132 1.09 -16.10 9.78
C VAL A 132 2.43 -16.42 10.44
N ASP A 133 2.58 -17.61 10.99
CA ASP A 133 3.81 -18.03 11.67
C ASP A 133 4.98 -18.14 10.69
N ASP A 134 4.77 -18.71 9.50
CA ASP A 134 5.76 -18.77 8.43
C ASP A 134 6.22 -17.35 8.00
N LEU A 135 5.29 -16.41 7.85
CA LEU A 135 5.60 -15.02 7.48
C LEU A 135 6.39 -14.29 8.59
N LEU A 136 6.01 -14.49 9.86
CA LEU A 136 6.74 -13.92 10.99
C LEU A 136 8.16 -14.48 11.09
N GLU A 137 8.35 -15.77 10.76
CA GLU A 137 9.67 -16.42 10.70
C GLU A 137 10.51 -15.86 9.56
N GLU A 138 9.95 -15.75 8.35
CA GLU A 138 10.63 -15.16 7.18
C GLU A 138 11.15 -13.75 7.46
N LEU A 139 10.34 -12.94 8.17
CA LEU A 139 10.72 -11.59 8.57
C LEU A 139 11.59 -11.54 9.84
N GLY A 140 11.90 -12.67 10.47
CA GLY A 140 12.75 -12.75 11.66
C GLY A 140 12.13 -12.13 12.91
N ILE A 141 10.81 -12.15 13.04
CA ILE A 141 10.03 -11.54 14.14
C ILE A 141 9.09 -12.53 14.87
N SER A 142 9.28 -13.85 14.73
CA SER A 142 8.47 -14.85 15.45
C SER A 142 8.46 -14.61 16.96
N HIS A 143 9.58 -14.16 17.53
CA HIS A 143 9.71 -13.82 18.95
C HIS A 143 8.88 -12.58 19.38
N CYS A 144 8.33 -11.83 18.42
CA CYS A 144 7.45 -10.68 18.66
C CYS A 144 5.97 -11.03 18.61
N ARG A 145 5.58 -12.24 18.21
CA ARG A 145 4.20 -12.64 17.94
C ARG A 145 3.19 -12.12 18.98
N ASN A 146 3.53 -12.25 20.26
CA ASN A 146 2.67 -11.88 21.38
C ASN A 146 3.08 -10.55 22.06
N LYS A 147 4.01 -9.78 21.46
CA LYS A 147 4.42 -8.48 21.99
C LYS A 147 3.54 -7.36 21.45
N PHE A 148 3.32 -6.37 22.30
CA PHE A 148 2.71 -5.09 21.90
C PHE A 148 3.75 -4.17 21.22
N PRO A 149 3.34 -3.20 20.40
CA PRO A 149 4.25 -2.23 19.77
C PRO A 149 5.24 -1.57 20.73
N SER A 150 4.78 -1.22 21.95
CA SER A 150 5.63 -0.62 23.00
C SER A 150 6.77 -1.52 23.50
N GLN A 151 6.71 -2.83 23.22
CA GLN A 151 7.69 -3.83 23.63
C GLN A 151 8.64 -4.22 22.48
N MET A 152 8.51 -3.56 21.33
CA MET A 152 9.28 -3.84 20.12
C MET A 152 10.16 -2.66 19.75
N SER A 153 11.34 -2.94 19.21
CA SER A 153 12.18 -1.93 18.55
C SER A 153 11.51 -1.38 17.29
N GLY A 154 11.93 -0.18 16.82
CA GLY A 154 11.41 0.40 15.58
C GLY A 154 11.53 -0.54 14.38
N GLY A 155 12.66 -1.25 14.25
CA GLY A 155 12.85 -2.23 13.17
C GLY A 155 11.93 -3.46 13.28
N GLU A 156 11.59 -3.90 14.50
CA GLU A 156 10.59 -4.96 14.70
C GLU A 156 9.19 -4.47 14.34
N GLN A 157 8.82 -3.25 14.77
CA GLN A 157 7.54 -2.64 14.42
C GLN A 157 7.38 -2.46 12.90
N GLN A 158 8.43 -2.03 12.22
CA GLN A 158 8.44 -1.92 10.76
C GLN A 158 8.20 -3.28 10.10
N ARG A 159 8.87 -4.35 10.55
CA ARG A 159 8.65 -5.70 10.02
C ARG A 159 7.25 -6.23 10.31
N VAL A 160 6.63 -5.88 11.44
CA VAL A 160 5.21 -6.18 11.69
C VAL A 160 4.31 -5.43 10.71
N ALA A 161 4.58 -4.16 10.41
CA ALA A 161 3.83 -3.40 9.41
C ALA A 161 4.00 -3.99 8.00
N ILE A 162 5.19 -4.48 7.66
CA ILE A 162 5.44 -5.22 6.42
C ILE A 162 4.62 -6.52 6.39
N ALA A 163 4.67 -7.33 7.45
CA ALA A 163 3.87 -8.55 7.56
C ALA A 163 2.38 -8.28 7.36
N ARG A 164 1.84 -7.25 8.02
CA ARG A 164 0.45 -6.81 7.87
C ARG A 164 0.09 -6.44 6.42
N ALA A 165 1.02 -5.81 5.70
CA ALA A 165 0.80 -5.44 4.31
C ALA A 165 0.85 -6.65 3.37
N LEU A 166 1.65 -7.68 3.68
CA LEU A 166 1.85 -8.86 2.85
C LEU A 166 0.80 -9.95 3.03
N ILE A 167 0.26 -10.12 4.24
CA ILE A 167 -0.58 -11.26 4.63
C ILE A 167 -1.86 -11.41 3.78
N THR A 168 -2.31 -10.36 3.12
CA THR A 168 -3.49 -10.40 2.24
C THR A 168 -3.16 -10.75 0.79
N HIS A 169 -1.89 -11.01 0.46
CA HIS A 169 -1.40 -11.23 -0.91
C HIS A 169 -1.86 -10.11 -1.88
N PRO A 170 -1.55 -8.85 -1.60
CA PRO A 170 -2.06 -7.73 -2.37
C PRO A 170 -1.48 -7.72 -3.79
N ALA A 171 -2.24 -7.18 -4.75
CA ALA A 171 -1.77 -6.98 -6.11
C ALA A 171 -0.64 -5.93 -6.20
N VAL A 172 -0.64 -4.95 -5.28
CA VAL A 172 0.33 -3.86 -5.23
C VAL A 172 0.74 -3.60 -3.78
N ILE A 173 2.04 -3.39 -3.57
CA ILE A 173 2.59 -2.93 -2.29
C ILE A 173 3.11 -1.51 -2.48
N LEU A 174 2.68 -0.61 -1.62
CA LEU A 174 3.11 0.79 -1.57
C LEU A 174 3.83 1.03 -0.25
N ALA A 175 5.09 1.46 -0.31
CA ALA A 175 5.90 1.74 0.87
C ALA A 175 6.30 3.22 0.87
N ASP A 176 5.96 3.93 1.94
CA ASP A 176 6.32 5.33 2.17
C ASP A 176 7.44 5.38 3.21
N GLU A 177 8.68 5.19 2.71
CA GLU A 177 9.98 5.05 3.41
C GLU A 177 10.19 3.76 4.21
#